data_24432c68bfa3b2eabad577090924ed97
#
_entry.id   24432c68bfa3b2eabad577090924ed97
#
_cell.length_a   1.000
_cell.length_b   1.000
_cell.length_c   1.000
_cell.angle_alpha   90.00
_cell.angle_beta   90.00
_cell.angle_gamma   90.00
#
_symmetry.space_group_name_H-M   'P 1'
#
loop_
_entity.id
_entity.type
_entity.pdbx_description
1 polymer ?
#
loop_
_entity_poly.entity_id
_entity_poly.type
_entity_poly.pdbx_seq_one_letter_code
_entity_poly.pdbx_strand_id
1 'polypeptide(L)'
;MHERSRLNPILTFDNFVTGKANQLARAAAIQVANNPGKSYNPLYLYGGVGLGKTHLIHAIGNFMLMENPRARIRYIHAEQYVSDVVKAYQRKAFDDFKRYYHSLDLLLIDDIQFFSGKNRTQEEFFYAFEALIANRAQVIITSDTYPKEITGIDDRLISRFDSGLTVAIEPPELEMRVAILMKKAQAENVTVPEEVAFFVAKHLRSNVRELEGALRKILAYSNFHGKEITIEVTREALKDLLTVQNRQISVENIQKTCADFYNIKVADMYSKKRPANIARPRQIAMYLAKELTQKSLPEIGELFGGRDHTTVLHAVRKIADERTKDAQLNHELHVLEQTLKG
;
A
#
# COMPACT_ATOMS: atom_id res chain seq x y z
N MET A 1 22.80 -16.98 -11.50
CA MET A 1 21.83 -16.18 -12.29
C MET A 1 21.10 -15.16 -11.42
N HIS A 2 20.51 -15.55 -10.28
CA HIS A 2 19.81 -14.63 -9.37
C HIS A 2 20.69 -13.53 -8.78
N GLU A 3 21.94 -13.77 -8.48
CA GLU A 3 22.87 -12.75 -7.94
C GLU A 3 23.07 -11.54 -8.90
N ARG A 4 23.13 -11.79 -10.20
CA ARG A 4 23.27 -10.71 -11.19
C ARG A 4 21.97 -9.91 -11.39
N SER A 5 20.84 -10.59 -11.36
CA SER A 5 19.52 -9.95 -11.52
C SER A 5 18.99 -9.27 -10.27
N ARG A 6 19.45 -9.66 -9.09
CA ARG A 6 18.92 -9.29 -7.75
C ARG A 6 17.46 -9.66 -7.55
N LEU A 7 16.95 -10.63 -8.30
CA LEU A 7 15.60 -11.14 -8.10
C LEU A 7 15.53 -12.01 -6.83
N ASN A 8 14.42 -11.88 -6.12
CA ASN A 8 14.08 -12.82 -5.05
C ASN A 8 13.31 -14.00 -5.68
N PRO A 9 13.89 -15.21 -5.70
CA PRO A 9 13.29 -16.35 -6.39
C PRO A 9 12.02 -16.87 -5.71
N ILE A 10 11.75 -16.48 -4.47
CA ILE A 10 10.55 -16.90 -3.72
C ILE A 10 9.31 -16.15 -4.22
N LEU A 11 9.47 -14.95 -4.75
CA LEU A 11 8.36 -14.10 -5.17
C LEU A 11 7.91 -14.44 -6.59
N THR A 12 6.90 -15.29 -6.71
CA THR A 12 6.37 -15.80 -7.98
C THR A 12 4.89 -15.45 -8.16
N PHE A 13 4.35 -15.65 -9.36
CA PHE A 13 2.91 -15.51 -9.61
C PHE A 13 2.07 -16.54 -8.86
N ASP A 14 2.60 -17.75 -8.64
CA ASP A 14 1.88 -18.83 -7.99
C ASP A 14 1.58 -18.56 -6.51
N ASN A 15 2.47 -17.85 -5.83
CA ASN A 15 2.27 -17.49 -4.42
C ASN A 15 1.78 -16.05 -4.22
N PHE A 16 1.43 -15.35 -5.29
CA PHE A 16 0.79 -14.06 -5.24
C PHE A 16 -0.72 -14.21 -5.03
N VAL A 17 -1.24 -13.66 -3.93
CA VAL A 17 -2.68 -13.73 -3.65
C VAL A 17 -3.43 -12.71 -4.50
N THR A 18 -4.39 -13.19 -5.29
CA THR A 18 -5.18 -12.37 -6.20
C THR A 18 -6.57 -12.10 -5.61
N GLY A 19 -7.02 -10.86 -5.72
CA GLY A 19 -8.37 -10.41 -5.37
C GLY A 19 -8.77 -9.19 -6.19
N LYS A 20 -9.93 -8.62 -5.93
CA LYS A 20 -10.41 -7.42 -6.64
C LYS A 20 -9.39 -6.27 -6.60
N ALA A 21 -8.67 -6.13 -5.48
CA ALA A 21 -7.72 -5.05 -5.26
C ALA A 21 -6.53 -5.05 -6.23
N ASN A 22 -6.13 -6.21 -6.77
CA ASN A 22 -4.91 -6.37 -7.56
C ASN A 22 -5.07 -7.23 -8.83
N GLN A 23 -6.28 -7.68 -9.15
CA GLN A 23 -6.48 -8.58 -10.30
C GLN A 23 -6.06 -7.95 -11.63
N LEU A 24 -6.30 -6.65 -11.82
CA LEU A 24 -5.90 -5.94 -13.03
C LEU A 24 -4.38 -5.81 -13.12
N ALA A 25 -3.72 -5.47 -12.01
CA ALA A 25 -2.27 -5.39 -11.94
C ALA A 25 -1.61 -6.75 -12.23
N ARG A 26 -2.16 -7.83 -11.67
CA ARG A 26 -1.68 -9.20 -11.96
C ARG A 26 -1.87 -9.58 -13.43
N ALA A 27 -3.03 -9.28 -14.02
CA ALA A 27 -3.30 -9.55 -15.43
C ALA A 27 -2.32 -8.79 -16.35
N ALA A 28 -2.11 -7.50 -16.09
CA ALA A 28 -1.14 -6.69 -16.82
C ALA A 28 0.30 -7.23 -16.66
N ALA A 29 0.67 -7.65 -15.46
CA ALA A 29 1.98 -8.23 -15.17
C ALA A 29 2.22 -9.53 -15.95
N ILE A 30 1.25 -10.43 -16.01
CA ILE A 30 1.32 -11.68 -16.77
C ILE A 30 1.43 -11.38 -18.27
N GLN A 31 0.64 -10.42 -18.77
CA GLN A 31 0.68 -10.03 -20.17
C GLN A 31 2.07 -9.49 -20.57
N VAL A 32 2.68 -8.67 -19.73
CA VAL A 32 4.03 -8.13 -19.95
C VAL A 32 5.09 -9.24 -19.85
N ALA A 33 4.96 -10.14 -18.88
CA ALA A 33 5.90 -11.25 -18.71
C ALA A 33 5.93 -12.19 -19.93
N ASN A 34 4.77 -12.42 -20.55
CA ASN A 34 4.66 -13.24 -21.77
C ASN A 34 5.08 -12.50 -23.05
N ASN A 35 4.96 -11.16 -23.08
CA ASN A 35 5.23 -10.35 -24.25
C ASN A 35 6.11 -9.12 -23.90
N PRO A 36 7.32 -9.31 -23.38
CA PRO A 36 8.16 -8.21 -22.93
C PRO A 36 8.52 -7.26 -24.07
N GLY A 37 8.44 -5.97 -23.80
CA GLY A 37 8.73 -4.89 -24.75
C GLY A 37 7.68 -4.70 -25.86
N LYS A 38 6.62 -5.50 -25.88
CA LYS A 38 5.61 -5.48 -26.96
C LYS A 38 4.22 -5.05 -26.48
N SER A 39 3.85 -5.39 -25.25
CA SER A 39 2.50 -5.12 -24.73
C SER A 39 2.40 -3.73 -24.09
N TYR A 40 2.79 -3.62 -22.85
CA TYR A 40 2.71 -2.40 -22.06
C TYR A 40 4.11 -1.99 -21.60
N ASN A 41 4.64 -0.92 -22.18
CA ASN A 41 6.00 -0.49 -21.91
C ASN A 41 6.11 1.05 -21.85
N PRO A 42 6.34 1.62 -20.66
CA PRO A 42 6.52 0.93 -19.38
C PRO A 42 5.21 0.40 -18.80
N LEU A 43 5.33 -0.57 -17.89
CA LEU A 43 4.26 -0.90 -16.95
C LEU A 43 4.54 -0.15 -15.64
N TYR A 44 3.60 0.67 -15.22
CA TYR A 44 3.70 1.46 -13.99
C TYR A 44 2.65 0.98 -12.98
N LEU A 45 3.11 0.44 -11.85
CA LEU A 45 2.26 -0.06 -10.78
C LEU A 45 2.33 0.89 -9.59
N TYR A 46 1.20 1.38 -9.12
CA TYR A 46 1.18 2.27 -7.97
C TYR A 46 0.13 1.87 -6.94
N GLY A 47 0.36 2.29 -5.71
CA GLY A 47 -0.51 2.02 -4.57
C GLY A 47 0.24 2.17 -3.27
N GLY A 48 -0.48 2.12 -2.16
CA GLY A 48 0.07 2.26 -0.83
C GLY A 48 1.21 1.27 -0.50
N VAL A 49 1.87 1.51 0.59
CA VAL A 49 2.97 0.67 1.07
C VAL A 49 2.46 -0.74 1.41
N GLY A 50 3.24 -1.76 1.05
CA GLY A 50 2.95 -3.15 1.44
C GLY A 50 1.75 -3.79 0.74
N LEU A 51 1.36 -3.32 -0.44
CA LEU A 51 0.25 -3.88 -1.22
C LEU A 51 0.66 -4.97 -2.22
N GLY A 52 1.93 -5.37 -2.25
CA GLY A 52 2.42 -6.44 -3.12
C GLY A 52 3.05 -5.98 -4.43
N LYS A 53 3.32 -4.68 -4.62
CA LYS A 53 4.00 -4.16 -5.82
C LYS A 53 5.35 -4.85 -6.06
N THR A 54 6.20 -4.89 -5.05
CA THR A 54 7.52 -5.54 -5.09
C THR A 54 7.41 -7.03 -5.42
N HIS A 55 6.45 -7.74 -4.83
CA HIS A 55 6.20 -9.14 -5.15
C HIS A 55 5.89 -9.33 -6.63
N LEU A 56 4.99 -8.51 -7.15
CA LEU A 56 4.52 -8.64 -8.53
C LEU A 56 5.62 -8.40 -9.56
N ILE A 57 6.48 -7.39 -9.34
CA ILE A 57 7.59 -7.14 -10.27
C ILE A 57 8.69 -8.22 -10.19
N HIS A 58 8.95 -8.78 -9.02
CA HIS A 58 9.83 -9.95 -8.90
C HIS A 58 9.24 -11.18 -9.60
N ALA A 59 7.92 -11.38 -9.51
CA ALA A 59 7.23 -12.48 -10.20
C ALA A 59 7.40 -12.37 -11.72
N ILE A 60 7.30 -11.17 -12.29
CA ILE A 60 7.57 -10.91 -13.70
C ILE A 60 9.01 -11.30 -14.07
N GLY A 61 9.98 -10.83 -13.30
CA GLY A 61 11.39 -11.11 -13.53
C GLY A 61 11.71 -12.60 -13.43
N ASN A 62 11.19 -13.29 -12.42
CA ASN A 62 11.37 -14.72 -12.25
C ASN A 62 10.75 -15.52 -13.39
N PHE A 63 9.55 -15.15 -13.83
CA PHE A 63 8.90 -15.79 -14.98
C PHE A 63 9.74 -15.62 -16.27
N MET A 64 10.18 -14.41 -16.56
CA MET A 64 11.00 -14.14 -17.75
C MET A 64 12.35 -14.87 -17.70
N LEU A 65 12.96 -14.97 -16.52
CA LEU A 65 14.24 -15.68 -16.35
C LEU A 65 14.08 -17.21 -16.52
N MET A 66 12.92 -17.75 -16.12
CA MET A 66 12.57 -19.16 -16.33
C MET A 66 12.37 -19.48 -17.83
N GLU A 67 11.66 -18.60 -18.56
CA GLU A 67 11.44 -18.75 -20.00
C GLU A 67 12.72 -18.51 -20.81
N ASN A 68 13.55 -17.57 -20.39
CA ASN A 68 14.84 -17.28 -21.05
C ASN A 68 15.97 -17.09 -20.01
N PRO A 69 16.70 -18.14 -19.66
CA PRO A 69 17.80 -18.09 -18.69
C PRO A 69 18.96 -17.13 -19.08
N ARG A 70 19.04 -16.70 -20.34
CA ARG A 70 20.05 -15.77 -20.84
C ARG A 70 19.60 -14.31 -20.81
N ALA A 71 18.32 -14.05 -20.45
CA ALA A 71 17.80 -12.70 -20.35
C ALA A 71 18.60 -11.87 -19.34
N ARG A 72 18.93 -10.64 -19.74
CA ARG A 72 19.62 -9.67 -18.89
C ARG A 72 18.58 -8.88 -18.11
N ILE A 73 18.36 -9.29 -16.86
CA ILE A 73 17.35 -8.74 -15.99
C ILE A 73 18.02 -8.05 -14.81
N ARG A 74 17.51 -6.87 -14.43
CA ARG A 74 17.92 -6.17 -13.23
C ARG A 74 16.72 -5.70 -12.45
N TYR A 75 16.65 -6.15 -11.19
CA TYR A 75 15.82 -5.52 -10.16
C TYR A 75 16.68 -4.54 -9.36
N ILE A 76 16.17 -3.34 -9.12
CA ILE A 76 16.81 -2.35 -8.28
C ILE A 76 15.76 -1.46 -7.60
N HIS A 77 15.99 -1.15 -6.32
CA HIS A 77 15.25 -0.11 -5.61
C HIS A 77 15.78 1.26 -6.04
N ALA A 78 14.88 2.23 -6.22
CA ALA A 78 15.26 3.57 -6.73
C ALA A 78 16.32 4.25 -5.87
N GLU A 79 16.26 4.12 -4.55
CA GLU A 79 17.28 4.64 -3.63
C GLU A 79 18.68 4.04 -3.88
N GLN A 80 18.74 2.74 -4.16
CA GLN A 80 19.99 2.06 -4.51
C GLN A 80 20.50 2.52 -5.87
N TYR A 81 19.60 2.75 -6.84
CA TYR A 81 19.98 3.32 -8.14
C TYR A 81 20.61 4.70 -7.99
N VAL A 82 20.03 5.58 -7.16
CA VAL A 82 20.62 6.89 -6.82
C VAL A 82 22.04 6.73 -6.27
N SER A 83 22.21 5.83 -5.31
CA SER A 83 23.53 5.54 -4.71
C SER A 83 24.54 5.02 -5.73
N ASP A 84 24.09 4.12 -6.62
CA ASP A 84 24.97 3.53 -7.66
C ASP A 84 25.39 4.56 -8.70
N VAL A 85 24.52 5.49 -9.10
CA VAL A 85 24.84 6.62 -9.98
C VAL A 85 25.93 7.50 -9.36
N VAL A 86 25.75 7.89 -8.09
CA VAL A 86 26.74 8.72 -7.38
C VAL A 86 28.11 8.03 -7.31
N LYS A 87 28.13 6.75 -6.95
CA LYS A 87 29.37 5.95 -6.88
C LYS A 87 30.05 5.81 -8.23
N ALA A 88 29.28 5.60 -9.30
CA ALA A 88 29.81 5.49 -10.65
C ALA A 88 30.52 6.78 -11.09
N TYR A 89 29.95 7.94 -10.78
CA TYR A 89 30.61 9.23 -11.02
C TYR A 89 31.88 9.42 -10.21
N GLN A 90 31.81 9.13 -8.89
CA GLN A 90 32.98 9.25 -8.00
C GLN A 90 34.15 8.37 -8.43
N ARG A 91 33.88 7.18 -8.97
CA ARG A 91 34.87 6.21 -9.41
C ARG A 91 35.30 6.40 -10.88
N LYS A 92 34.76 7.39 -11.57
CA LYS A 92 34.96 7.60 -13.01
C LYS A 92 34.64 6.37 -13.87
N ALA A 93 33.66 5.58 -13.41
CA ALA A 93 33.21 4.33 -14.03
C ALA A 93 31.76 4.47 -14.60
N PHE A 94 31.38 5.69 -14.95
CA PHE A 94 30.00 5.97 -15.38
C PHE A 94 29.67 5.35 -16.74
N ASP A 95 30.63 5.29 -17.65
CA ASP A 95 30.42 4.67 -18.97
C ASP A 95 30.11 3.18 -18.88
N ASP A 96 30.75 2.47 -17.95
CA ASP A 96 30.45 1.05 -17.69
C ASP A 96 29.07 0.86 -17.06
N PHE A 97 28.73 1.75 -16.12
CA PHE A 97 27.41 1.79 -15.52
C PHE A 97 26.31 2.00 -16.57
N LYS A 98 26.48 3.01 -17.43
CA LYS A 98 25.56 3.33 -18.51
C LYS A 98 25.42 2.16 -19.48
N ARG A 99 26.55 1.59 -19.94
CA ARG A 99 26.57 0.44 -20.85
C ARG A 99 25.83 -0.76 -20.28
N TYR A 100 25.99 -1.02 -18.98
CA TYR A 100 25.30 -2.10 -18.29
C TYR A 100 23.78 -1.92 -18.33
N TYR A 101 23.28 -0.76 -17.88
CA TYR A 101 21.84 -0.51 -17.84
C TYR A 101 21.20 -0.46 -19.23
N HIS A 102 21.87 0.11 -20.21
CA HIS A 102 21.37 0.17 -21.60
C HIS A 102 21.33 -1.22 -22.28
N SER A 103 21.99 -2.22 -21.75
CA SER A 103 22.06 -3.56 -22.32
C SER A 103 21.02 -4.52 -21.76
N LEU A 104 20.19 -4.10 -20.83
CA LEU A 104 19.19 -4.95 -20.19
C LEU A 104 18.05 -5.32 -21.14
N ASP A 105 17.48 -6.51 -20.94
CA ASP A 105 16.25 -6.96 -21.57
C ASP A 105 15.01 -6.61 -20.71
N LEU A 106 15.20 -6.54 -19.38
CA LEU A 106 14.20 -6.14 -18.42
C LEU A 106 14.81 -5.31 -17.29
N LEU A 107 14.27 -4.12 -17.07
CA LEU A 107 14.55 -3.30 -15.89
C LEU A 107 13.32 -3.22 -14.98
N LEU A 108 13.50 -3.65 -13.74
CA LEU A 108 12.51 -3.55 -12.67
C LEU A 108 13.01 -2.50 -11.67
N ILE A 109 12.41 -1.33 -11.65
CA ILE A 109 12.75 -0.27 -10.70
C ILE A 109 11.63 -0.07 -9.69
N ASP A 110 11.99 -0.23 -8.42
CA ASP A 110 11.05 -0.22 -7.30
C ASP A 110 11.09 1.12 -6.57
N ASP A 111 9.92 1.64 -6.23
CA ASP A 111 9.73 2.87 -5.46
C ASP A 111 10.35 4.13 -6.10
N ILE A 112 9.94 4.44 -7.32
CA ILE A 112 10.47 5.54 -8.12
C ILE A 112 10.32 6.92 -7.45
N GLN A 113 9.41 7.09 -6.48
CA GLN A 113 9.24 8.32 -5.72
C GLN A 113 10.52 8.77 -4.99
N PHE A 114 11.46 7.85 -4.74
CA PHE A 114 12.78 8.18 -4.18
C PHE A 114 13.69 8.97 -5.12
N PHE A 115 13.30 9.14 -6.40
CA PHE A 115 13.99 10.04 -7.32
C PHE A 115 13.66 11.52 -7.09
N SER A 116 12.65 11.82 -6.27
CA SER A 116 12.26 13.21 -5.97
C SER A 116 13.46 14.05 -5.51
N GLY A 117 13.67 15.19 -6.16
CA GLY A 117 14.78 16.10 -5.88
C GLY A 117 16.17 15.61 -6.31
N LYS A 118 16.30 14.47 -6.98
CA LYS A 118 17.57 13.89 -7.44
C LYS A 118 17.80 14.17 -8.92
N ASN A 119 17.96 15.43 -9.28
CA ASN A 119 17.95 15.91 -10.69
C ASN A 119 18.94 15.17 -11.59
N ARG A 120 20.17 14.95 -11.14
CA ARG A 120 21.18 14.25 -11.93
C ARG A 120 20.83 12.79 -12.16
N THR A 121 20.33 12.11 -11.14
CA THR A 121 19.84 10.73 -11.26
C THR A 121 18.66 10.63 -12.22
N GLN A 122 17.75 11.60 -12.16
CA GLN A 122 16.60 11.65 -13.07
C GLN A 122 17.04 11.83 -14.53
N GLU A 123 18.02 12.69 -14.78
CA GLU A 123 18.56 12.89 -16.13
C GLU A 123 19.20 11.61 -16.67
N GLU A 124 20.04 10.95 -15.88
CA GLU A 124 20.69 9.69 -16.29
C GLU A 124 19.68 8.55 -16.46
N PHE A 125 18.69 8.49 -15.60
CA PHE A 125 17.61 7.51 -15.75
C PHE A 125 16.77 7.77 -17.01
N PHE A 126 16.52 9.03 -17.34
CA PHE A 126 15.82 9.38 -18.58
C PHE A 126 16.54 8.81 -19.81
N TYR A 127 17.86 8.97 -19.91
CA TYR A 127 18.63 8.40 -21.02
C TYR A 127 18.64 6.87 -21.03
N ALA A 128 18.76 6.24 -19.86
CA ALA A 128 18.66 4.79 -19.74
C ALA A 128 17.28 4.27 -20.17
N PHE A 129 16.23 4.94 -19.73
CA PHE A 129 14.85 4.64 -20.11
C PHE A 129 14.63 4.73 -21.63
N GLU A 130 15.04 5.84 -22.26
CA GLU A 130 14.92 6.04 -23.71
C GLU A 130 15.68 4.94 -24.48
N ALA A 131 16.89 4.59 -24.06
CA ALA A 131 17.67 3.52 -24.69
C ALA A 131 17.01 2.15 -24.55
N LEU A 132 16.45 1.84 -23.39
CA LEU A 132 15.73 0.59 -23.16
C LEU A 132 14.48 0.47 -24.04
N ILE A 133 13.67 1.53 -24.09
CA ILE A 133 12.48 1.56 -24.95
C ILE A 133 12.85 1.41 -26.43
N ALA A 134 13.88 2.13 -26.89
CA ALA A 134 14.36 2.03 -28.27
C ALA A 134 14.84 0.61 -28.64
N ASN A 135 15.43 -0.09 -27.70
CA ASN A 135 15.88 -1.48 -27.85
C ASN A 135 14.78 -2.52 -27.62
N ARG A 136 13.54 -2.09 -27.41
CA ARG A 136 12.38 -2.95 -27.06
C ARG A 136 12.59 -3.77 -25.79
N ALA A 137 13.43 -3.29 -24.88
CA ALA A 137 13.54 -3.83 -23.55
C ALA A 137 12.32 -3.42 -22.72
N GLN A 138 11.90 -4.30 -21.82
CA GLN A 138 10.77 -4.01 -20.93
C GLN A 138 11.23 -3.20 -19.72
N VAL A 139 10.49 -2.13 -19.42
CA VAL A 139 10.65 -1.36 -18.18
C VAL A 139 9.40 -1.50 -17.32
N ILE A 140 9.60 -1.81 -16.05
CA ILE A 140 8.54 -1.88 -15.05
C ILE A 140 8.91 -1.00 -13.87
N ILE A 141 7.98 -0.16 -13.47
CA ILE A 141 8.17 0.86 -12.45
C ILE A 141 7.12 0.67 -11.37
N THR A 142 7.50 0.78 -10.11
CA THR A 142 6.55 0.89 -9.01
C THR A 142 6.66 2.24 -8.33
N SER A 143 5.57 2.67 -7.72
CA SER A 143 5.50 3.88 -6.91
C SER A 143 4.41 3.76 -5.85
N ASP A 144 4.47 4.59 -4.82
CA ASP A 144 3.36 4.81 -3.90
C ASP A 144 2.31 5.80 -4.45
N THR A 145 2.62 6.50 -5.54
CA THR A 145 1.87 7.64 -6.05
C THR A 145 1.59 7.50 -7.56
N TYR A 146 0.42 7.98 -7.99
CA TYR A 146 0.09 8.12 -9.41
C TYR A 146 1.12 9.04 -10.12
N PRO A 147 1.53 8.76 -11.38
CA PRO A 147 2.64 9.49 -12.03
C PRO A 147 2.49 11.01 -11.97
N LYS A 148 1.32 11.54 -12.31
CA LYS A 148 1.07 12.99 -12.36
C LYS A 148 0.98 13.66 -10.99
N GLU A 149 0.94 12.91 -9.92
CA GLU A 149 0.89 13.40 -8.54
C GLU A 149 2.25 13.35 -7.85
N ILE A 150 3.27 12.76 -8.49
CA ILE A 150 4.63 12.75 -7.94
C ILE A 150 5.21 14.16 -8.01
N THR A 151 5.73 14.63 -6.89
CA THR A 151 6.42 15.92 -6.80
C THR A 151 7.93 15.74 -6.88
N GLY A 152 8.64 16.75 -7.42
CA GLY A 152 10.10 16.76 -7.46
C GLY A 152 10.73 15.84 -8.51
N ILE A 153 9.97 15.40 -9.50
CA ILE A 153 10.43 14.63 -10.67
C ILE A 153 10.18 15.44 -11.94
N ASP A 154 11.13 15.43 -12.85
CA ASP A 154 11.08 16.12 -14.15
C ASP A 154 9.85 15.68 -14.95
N ASP A 155 9.12 16.65 -15.52
CA ASP A 155 7.90 16.41 -16.30
C ASP A 155 8.12 15.47 -17.50
N ARG A 156 9.31 15.45 -18.08
CA ARG A 156 9.68 14.51 -19.16
C ARG A 156 9.64 13.08 -18.68
N LEU A 157 10.15 12.80 -17.46
CA LEU A 157 10.08 11.47 -16.86
C LEU A 157 8.62 11.10 -16.51
N ILE A 158 7.88 12.02 -15.93
CA ILE A 158 6.45 11.80 -15.63
C ILE A 158 5.68 11.43 -16.89
N SER A 159 5.89 12.15 -17.98
CA SER A 159 5.28 11.84 -19.28
C SER A 159 5.66 10.45 -19.79
N ARG A 160 6.91 10.03 -19.58
CA ARG A 160 7.37 8.68 -19.96
C ARG A 160 6.76 7.58 -19.09
N PHE A 161 6.64 7.81 -17.79
CA PHE A 161 6.00 6.87 -16.89
C PHE A 161 4.54 6.62 -17.26
N ASP A 162 3.83 7.65 -17.69
CA ASP A 162 2.41 7.60 -18.09
C ASP A 162 2.21 7.13 -19.54
N SER A 163 3.27 6.95 -20.32
CA SER A 163 3.17 6.62 -21.76
C SER A 163 2.79 5.17 -22.07
N GLY A 164 2.96 4.26 -21.13
CA GLY A 164 2.56 2.86 -21.25
C GLY A 164 1.23 2.58 -20.53
N LEU A 165 1.21 1.56 -19.68
CA LEU A 165 0.06 1.22 -18.86
C LEU A 165 0.33 1.56 -17.40
N THR A 166 -0.55 2.35 -16.81
CA THR A 166 -0.55 2.70 -15.38
C THR A 166 -1.67 1.95 -14.68
N VAL A 167 -1.36 1.17 -13.66
CA VAL A 167 -2.32 0.35 -12.92
C VAL A 167 -2.18 0.57 -11.42
N ALA A 168 -3.32 0.83 -10.78
CA ALA A 168 -3.43 0.92 -9.34
C ALA A 168 -3.50 -0.47 -8.68
N ILE A 169 -2.89 -0.60 -7.51
CA ILE A 169 -3.14 -1.70 -6.58
C ILE A 169 -3.83 -1.10 -5.35
N GLU A 170 -5.05 -1.55 -5.12
CA GLU A 170 -5.87 -1.07 -4.02
C GLU A 170 -5.55 -1.83 -2.71
N PRO A 171 -5.89 -1.26 -1.53
CA PRO A 171 -5.84 -1.99 -0.28
C PRO A 171 -6.72 -3.24 -0.33
N PRO A 172 -6.25 -4.39 0.19
CA PRO A 172 -7.01 -5.63 0.15
C PRO A 172 -8.24 -5.58 1.04
N GLU A 173 -9.34 -6.15 0.56
CA GLU A 173 -10.55 -6.40 1.33
C GLU A 173 -10.31 -7.47 2.41
N LEU A 174 -11.26 -7.63 3.34
CA LEU A 174 -11.13 -8.54 4.49
C LEU A 174 -10.85 -9.99 4.05
N GLU A 175 -11.62 -10.50 3.11
CA GLU A 175 -11.47 -11.87 2.60
C GLU A 175 -10.09 -12.08 1.96
N MET A 176 -9.61 -11.09 1.24
CA MET A 176 -8.28 -11.14 0.63
C MET A 176 -7.18 -11.11 1.71
N ARG A 177 -7.33 -10.30 2.77
CA ARG A 177 -6.38 -10.31 3.90
C ARG A 177 -6.33 -11.64 4.60
N VAL A 178 -7.48 -12.29 4.81
CA VAL A 178 -7.55 -13.66 5.36
C VAL A 178 -6.80 -14.64 4.46
N ALA A 179 -7.06 -14.60 3.16
CA ALA A 179 -6.37 -15.47 2.19
C ALA A 179 -4.86 -15.25 2.17
N ILE A 180 -4.39 -14.00 2.30
CA ILE A 180 -2.96 -13.67 2.40
C ILE A 180 -2.35 -14.30 3.65
N LEU A 181 -2.99 -14.16 4.81
CA LEU A 181 -2.50 -14.75 6.07
C LEU A 181 -2.42 -16.27 5.99
N MET A 182 -3.45 -16.93 5.45
CA MET A 182 -3.48 -18.38 5.29
C MET A 182 -2.37 -18.87 4.36
N LYS A 183 -2.15 -18.19 3.24
CA LYS A 183 -1.11 -18.56 2.27
C LYS A 183 0.30 -18.32 2.82
N LYS A 184 0.51 -17.25 3.58
CA LYS A 184 1.79 -16.99 4.24
C LYS A 184 2.09 -18.02 5.34
N ALA A 185 1.09 -18.39 6.13
CA ALA A 185 1.23 -19.46 7.13
C ALA A 185 1.60 -20.79 6.49
N GLN A 186 0.95 -21.14 5.38
CA GLN A 186 1.26 -22.35 4.62
C GLN A 186 2.70 -22.35 4.08
N ALA A 187 3.20 -21.20 3.62
CA ALA A 187 4.58 -21.05 3.17
C ALA A 187 5.61 -21.29 4.30
N GLU A 188 5.23 -21.00 5.56
CA GLU A 188 6.01 -21.27 6.76
C GLU A 188 5.77 -22.71 7.30
N ASN A 189 5.04 -23.56 6.57
CA ASN A 189 4.63 -24.91 6.98
C ASN A 189 3.83 -24.95 8.30
N VAL A 190 3.05 -23.90 8.56
CA VAL A 190 2.21 -23.79 9.75
C VAL A 190 0.75 -23.73 9.35
N THR A 191 -0.09 -24.50 10.06
CA THR A 191 -1.53 -24.44 9.92
C THR A 191 -2.08 -23.40 10.90
N VAL A 192 -2.63 -22.33 10.37
CA VAL A 192 -3.34 -21.31 11.15
C VAL A 192 -4.85 -21.56 10.97
N PRO A 193 -5.64 -21.68 12.03
CA PRO A 193 -7.08 -21.81 11.92
C PRO A 193 -7.67 -20.58 11.20
N GLU A 194 -8.68 -20.79 10.35
CA GLU A 194 -9.32 -19.72 9.58
C GLU A 194 -9.90 -18.63 10.50
N GLU A 195 -10.47 -19.01 11.64
CA GLU A 195 -10.98 -18.06 12.65
C GLU A 195 -9.88 -17.13 13.21
N VAL A 196 -8.65 -17.63 13.36
CA VAL A 196 -7.48 -16.84 13.78
C VAL A 196 -7.08 -15.88 12.68
N ALA A 197 -6.99 -16.35 11.44
CA ALA A 197 -6.69 -15.50 10.29
C ALA A 197 -7.74 -14.41 10.10
N PHE A 198 -9.01 -14.74 10.26
CA PHE A 198 -10.11 -13.78 10.22
C PHE A 198 -10.01 -12.75 11.36
N PHE A 199 -9.72 -13.21 12.59
CA PHE A 199 -9.53 -12.32 13.74
C PHE A 199 -8.40 -11.31 13.47
N VAL A 200 -7.24 -11.77 13.02
CA VAL A 200 -6.09 -10.91 12.70
C VAL A 200 -6.44 -9.93 11.59
N ALA A 201 -7.00 -10.41 10.47
CA ALA A 201 -7.37 -9.58 9.34
C ALA A 201 -8.41 -8.51 9.68
N LYS A 202 -9.34 -8.82 10.59
CA LYS A 202 -10.38 -7.88 11.04
C LYS A 202 -9.82 -6.78 11.94
N HIS A 203 -8.90 -7.11 12.84
CA HIS A 203 -8.36 -6.18 13.84
C HIS A 203 -7.14 -5.41 13.34
N LEU A 204 -6.37 -5.99 12.41
CA LEU A 204 -5.24 -5.33 11.77
C LEU A 204 -5.64 -4.95 10.34
N ARG A 205 -6.21 -3.75 10.18
CA ARG A 205 -6.71 -3.23 8.89
C ARG A 205 -5.61 -2.64 8.00
N SER A 206 -4.37 -2.85 8.35
CA SER A 206 -3.21 -2.27 7.73
C SER A 206 -2.71 -3.06 6.50
N ASN A 207 -1.53 -2.75 6.05
CA ASN A 207 -0.94 -3.33 4.85
C ASN A 207 -0.47 -4.77 5.04
N VAL A 208 -0.12 -5.44 3.94
CA VAL A 208 0.34 -6.84 3.94
C VAL A 208 1.58 -7.06 4.82
N ARG A 209 2.51 -6.07 4.89
CA ARG A 209 3.71 -6.19 5.74
C ARG A 209 3.38 -6.28 7.21
N GLU A 210 2.37 -5.54 7.67
CA GLU A 210 1.91 -5.61 9.06
C GLU A 210 1.19 -6.93 9.35
N LEU A 211 0.42 -7.44 8.40
CA LEU A 211 -0.15 -8.78 8.50
C LEU A 211 0.93 -9.87 8.61
N GLU A 212 1.98 -9.78 7.80
CA GLU A 212 3.14 -10.67 7.90
C GLU A 212 3.87 -10.54 9.24
N GLY A 213 4.04 -9.32 9.72
CA GLY A 213 4.62 -9.04 11.03
C GLY A 213 3.81 -9.63 12.18
N ALA A 214 2.48 -9.50 12.11
CA ALA A 214 1.56 -10.11 13.07
C ALA A 214 1.63 -11.63 13.05
N LEU A 215 1.63 -12.24 11.87
CA LEU A 215 1.77 -13.68 11.71
C LEU A 215 3.08 -14.19 12.35
N ARG A 216 4.20 -13.53 12.08
CA ARG A 216 5.50 -13.88 12.68
C ARG A 216 5.48 -13.83 14.20
N LYS A 217 4.83 -12.81 14.78
CA LYS A 217 4.66 -12.70 16.24
C LYS A 217 3.83 -13.85 16.81
N ILE A 218 2.74 -14.23 16.15
CA ILE A 218 1.89 -15.35 16.56
C ILE A 218 2.69 -16.65 16.53
N LEU A 219 3.41 -16.91 15.45
CA LEU A 219 4.25 -18.11 15.30
C LEU A 219 5.34 -18.17 16.35
N ALA A 220 6.05 -17.07 16.57
CA ALA A 220 7.09 -16.99 17.59
C ALA A 220 6.54 -17.22 19.00
N TYR A 221 5.41 -16.63 19.33
CA TYR A 221 4.75 -16.80 20.63
C TYR A 221 4.29 -18.25 20.85
N SER A 222 3.64 -18.85 19.84
CA SER A 222 3.20 -20.24 19.87
C SER A 222 4.36 -21.21 20.06
N ASN A 223 5.44 -21.05 19.30
CA ASN A 223 6.63 -21.87 19.41
C ASN A 223 7.32 -21.73 20.76
N PHE A 224 7.48 -20.50 21.25
CA PHE A 224 8.14 -20.21 22.52
C PHE A 224 7.40 -20.83 23.73
N HIS A 225 6.07 -20.78 23.72
CA HIS A 225 5.24 -21.29 24.82
C HIS A 225 4.77 -22.74 24.63
N GLY A 226 5.07 -23.36 23.47
CA GLY A 226 4.59 -24.70 23.13
C GLY A 226 3.09 -24.83 23.08
N LYS A 227 2.38 -23.75 22.69
CA LYS A 227 0.92 -23.67 22.62
C LYS A 227 0.43 -23.73 21.19
N GLU A 228 -0.71 -24.36 20.99
CA GLU A 228 -1.42 -24.32 19.71
C GLU A 228 -1.89 -22.89 19.39
N ILE A 229 -2.01 -22.57 18.11
CA ILE A 229 -2.48 -21.26 17.65
C ILE A 229 -4.00 -21.18 17.79
N THR A 230 -4.45 -20.42 18.78
CA THR A 230 -5.85 -20.14 19.08
C THR A 230 -6.09 -18.62 19.07
N ILE A 231 -7.34 -18.20 19.16
CA ILE A 231 -7.68 -16.76 19.31
C ILE A 231 -7.07 -16.19 20.60
N GLU A 232 -7.09 -16.94 21.70
CA GLU A 232 -6.51 -16.52 22.99
C GLU A 232 -4.99 -16.32 22.87
N VAL A 233 -4.27 -17.28 22.29
CA VAL A 233 -2.82 -17.17 22.02
C VAL A 233 -2.54 -15.99 21.10
N THR A 234 -3.36 -15.78 20.10
CA THR A 234 -3.24 -14.66 19.15
C THR A 234 -3.43 -13.31 19.86
N ARG A 235 -4.40 -13.18 20.74
CA ARG A 235 -4.62 -11.97 21.56
C ARG A 235 -3.41 -11.65 22.44
N GLU A 236 -2.84 -12.65 23.08
CA GLU A 236 -1.64 -12.46 23.91
C GLU A 236 -0.42 -12.08 23.06
N ALA A 237 -0.19 -12.77 21.96
CA ALA A 237 0.92 -12.49 21.05
C ALA A 237 0.86 -11.08 20.43
N LEU A 238 -0.34 -10.59 20.13
CA LEU A 238 -0.58 -9.30 19.49
C LEU A 238 -1.01 -8.19 20.44
N LYS A 239 -0.97 -8.41 21.75
CA LYS A 239 -1.47 -7.48 22.78
C LYS A 239 -0.99 -6.05 22.57
N ASP A 240 0.29 -5.86 22.30
CA ASP A 240 0.87 -4.53 22.10
C ASP A 240 0.33 -3.87 20.83
N LEU A 241 0.25 -4.61 19.73
CA LEU A 241 -0.26 -4.12 18.45
C LEU A 241 -1.75 -3.73 18.57
N LEU A 242 -2.56 -4.58 19.19
CA LEU A 242 -3.98 -4.34 19.39
C LEU A 242 -4.22 -3.14 20.32
N THR A 243 -3.37 -2.96 21.34
CA THR A 243 -3.46 -1.84 22.27
C THR A 243 -3.09 -0.52 21.60
N VAL A 244 -2.06 -0.49 20.78
CA VAL A 244 -1.64 0.70 20.02
C VAL A 244 -2.73 1.11 19.03
N GLN A 245 -3.30 0.17 18.28
CA GLN A 245 -4.41 0.47 17.35
C GLN A 245 -5.66 0.99 18.07
N ASN A 246 -5.98 0.44 19.24
CA ASN A 246 -7.10 0.91 20.05
C ASN A 246 -6.84 2.28 20.70
N ARG A 247 -5.57 2.66 20.91
CA ARG A 247 -5.19 3.98 21.44
C ARG A 247 -5.12 5.06 20.37
N GLN A 248 -4.79 4.71 19.14
CA GLN A 248 -4.61 5.68 18.05
C GLN A 248 -5.93 6.25 17.54
N ILE A 249 -7.03 5.50 17.60
CA ILE A 249 -8.33 5.96 17.12
C ILE A 249 -9.34 5.92 18.26
N SER A 250 -9.24 6.87 19.18
CA SER A 250 -10.29 7.14 20.16
C SER A 250 -11.34 8.10 19.60
N VAL A 251 -12.55 8.07 20.14
CA VAL A 251 -13.60 9.04 19.75
C VAL A 251 -13.16 10.46 20.05
N GLU A 252 -12.44 10.68 21.16
CA GLU A 252 -11.89 11.99 21.50
C GLU A 252 -10.88 12.47 20.44
N ASN A 253 -10.02 11.59 19.93
CA ASN A 253 -9.08 11.94 18.86
C ASN A 253 -9.80 12.26 17.56
N ILE A 254 -10.86 11.52 17.23
CA ILE A 254 -11.72 11.80 16.07
C ILE A 254 -12.38 13.19 16.22
N GLN A 255 -12.94 13.48 17.39
CA GLN A 255 -13.55 14.80 17.67
C GLN A 255 -12.55 15.94 17.51
N LYS A 256 -11.35 15.79 18.07
CA LYS A 256 -10.29 16.78 17.96
C LYS A 256 -9.85 16.98 16.51
N THR A 257 -9.55 15.90 15.79
CA THR A 257 -9.11 15.96 14.39
C THR A 257 -10.16 16.59 13.48
N CYS A 258 -11.43 16.22 13.63
CA CYS A 258 -12.53 16.84 12.88
C CYS A 258 -12.73 18.33 13.25
N ALA A 259 -12.62 18.68 14.53
CA ALA A 259 -12.72 20.05 14.96
C ALA A 259 -11.61 20.92 14.36
N ASP A 260 -10.38 20.45 14.39
CA ASP A 260 -9.23 21.12 13.79
C ASP A 260 -9.39 21.27 12.26
N PHE A 261 -9.83 20.20 11.59
CA PHE A 261 -10.02 20.20 10.13
C PHE A 261 -11.09 21.20 9.66
N TYR A 262 -12.21 21.28 10.37
CA TYR A 262 -13.31 22.20 10.05
C TYR A 262 -13.24 23.54 10.78
N ASN A 263 -12.13 23.80 11.49
CA ASN A 263 -11.90 25.05 12.23
C ASN A 263 -13.04 25.42 13.19
N ILE A 264 -13.48 24.45 13.98
CA ILE A 264 -14.45 24.63 15.08
C ILE A 264 -13.82 24.21 16.41
N LYS A 265 -14.47 24.56 17.52
CA LYS A 265 -14.00 24.15 18.84
C LYS A 265 -14.36 22.70 19.14
N VAL A 266 -13.48 21.94 19.78
CA VAL A 266 -13.74 20.55 20.21
C VAL A 266 -15.04 20.50 21.06
N ALA A 267 -15.27 21.51 21.91
CA ALA A 267 -16.48 21.64 22.70
C ALA A 267 -17.78 21.69 21.85
N ASP A 268 -17.71 22.11 20.60
CA ASP A 268 -18.86 22.12 19.70
C ASP A 268 -19.29 20.70 19.28
N MET A 269 -18.41 19.69 19.41
CA MET A 269 -18.73 18.30 19.11
C MET A 269 -19.79 17.70 20.07
N TYR A 270 -19.80 18.15 21.31
CA TYR A 270 -20.77 17.69 22.34
C TYR A 270 -21.75 18.79 22.76
N SER A 271 -21.69 19.99 22.16
CA SER A 271 -22.62 21.07 22.42
C SER A 271 -24.01 20.81 21.81
N LYS A 272 -25.04 21.49 22.34
CA LYS A 272 -26.41 21.44 21.78
C LYS A 272 -26.61 22.39 20.59
N LYS A 273 -25.57 23.10 20.14
CA LYS A 273 -25.64 24.03 19.01
C LYS A 273 -26.05 23.36 17.71
N ARG A 274 -26.88 23.99 16.92
CA ARG A 274 -27.45 23.46 15.67
C ARG A 274 -27.00 24.11 14.37
N PRO A 275 -26.21 25.24 14.33
CA PRO A 275 -25.80 25.83 13.05
C PRO A 275 -25.11 24.79 12.16
N ALA A 276 -25.31 24.89 10.85
CA ALA A 276 -24.82 23.90 9.88
C ALA A 276 -23.31 23.73 9.91
N ASN A 277 -22.56 24.81 10.14
CA ASN A 277 -21.10 24.82 10.26
C ASN A 277 -20.59 24.04 11.49
N ILE A 278 -21.45 23.70 12.45
CA ILE A 278 -21.13 22.86 13.61
C ILE A 278 -21.79 21.49 13.50
N ALA A 279 -23.03 21.43 13.01
CA ALA A 279 -23.78 20.20 12.90
C ALA A 279 -23.17 19.21 11.90
N ARG A 280 -22.71 19.71 10.73
CA ARG A 280 -22.09 18.87 9.70
C ARG A 280 -20.77 18.24 10.14
N PRO A 281 -19.76 18.98 10.64
CA PRO A 281 -18.54 18.38 11.21
C PRO A 281 -18.82 17.37 12.29
N ARG A 282 -19.82 17.59 13.13
CA ARG A 282 -20.25 16.64 14.17
C ARG A 282 -20.82 15.36 13.57
N GLN A 283 -21.65 15.44 12.53
CA GLN A 283 -22.17 14.29 11.82
C GLN A 283 -21.04 13.47 11.17
N ILE A 284 -20.06 14.13 10.58
CA ILE A 284 -18.86 13.51 10.02
C ILE A 284 -18.06 12.81 11.12
N ALA A 285 -17.85 13.43 12.26
CA ALA A 285 -17.16 12.84 13.39
C ALA A 285 -17.90 11.60 13.96
N MET A 286 -19.23 11.62 14.04
CA MET A 286 -20.04 10.46 14.41
C MET A 286 -19.90 9.31 13.41
N TYR A 287 -19.92 9.61 12.12
CA TYR A 287 -19.68 8.65 11.05
C TYR A 287 -18.31 7.99 11.19
N LEU A 288 -17.25 8.78 11.33
CA LEU A 288 -15.89 8.27 11.53
C LEU A 288 -15.76 7.47 12.83
N ALA A 289 -16.41 7.90 13.92
CA ALA A 289 -16.42 7.15 15.16
C ALA A 289 -17.04 5.76 14.99
N LYS A 290 -18.12 5.64 14.21
CA LYS A 290 -18.72 4.35 13.89
C LYS A 290 -17.86 3.48 13.01
N GLU A 291 -17.23 4.07 11.99
CA GLU A 291 -16.38 3.35 11.02
C GLU A 291 -15.03 2.93 11.60
N LEU A 292 -14.42 3.75 12.45
CA LEU A 292 -13.03 3.59 12.89
C LEU A 292 -12.89 3.06 14.32
N THR A 293 -13.97 2.95 15.09
CA THR A 293 -13.95 2.41 16.45
C THR A 293 -14.93 1.24 16.62
N GLN A 294 -14.77 0.50 17.72
CA GLN A 294 -15.67 -0.59 18.08
C GLN A 294 -16.88 -0.12 18.94
N LYS A 295 -17.05 1.22 19.07
CA LYS A 295 -18.12 1.79 19.88
C LYS A 295 -19.50 1.53 19.27
N SER A 296 -20.46 1.23 20.11
CA SER A 296 -21.88 1.13 19.74
C SER A 296 -22.50 2.52 19.51
N LEU A 297 -23.62 2.56 18.81
CA LEU A 297 -24.33 3.83 18.59
C LEU A 297 -24.69 4.56 19.89
N PRO A 298 -25.19 3.89 20.95
CA PRO A 298 -25.42 4.53 22.25
C PRO A 298 -24.14 5.10 22.87
N GLU A 299 -23.02 4.35 22.87
CA GLU A 299 -21.75 4.82 23.42
C GLU A 299 -21.22 6.06 22.65
N ILE A 300 -21.36 6.08 21.33
CA ILE A 300 -21.00 7.25 20.51
C ILE A 300 -21.91 8.42 20.90
N GLY A 301 -23.22 8.20 21.03
CA GLY A 301 -24.17 9.24 21.45
C GLY A 301 -23.80 9.88 22.79
N GLU A 302 -23.41 9.12 23.79
CA GLU A 302 -22.93 9.63 25.08
C GLU A 302 -21.70 10.52 24.92
N LEU A 303 -20.71 10.11 24.14
CA LEU A 303 -19.49 10.86 23.91
C LEU A 303 -19.70 12.14 23.07
N PHE A 304 -20.82 12.24 22.35
CA PHE A 304 -21.24 13.42 21.62
C PHE A 304 -22.29 14.28 22.36
N GLY A 305 -22.23 14.30 23.69
CA GLY A 305 -23.05 15.17 24.55
C GLY A 305 -24.41 14.56 24.91
N GLY A 306 -24.47 13.26 25.11
CA GLY A 306 -25.68 12.54 25.53
C GLY A 306 -26.76 12.51 24.45
N ARG A 307 -26.36 12.31 23.19
CA ARG A 307 -27.30 12.18 22.08
C ARG A 307 -27.86 10.77 21.97
N ASP A 308 -29.13 10.73 21.59
CA ASP A 308 -29.80 9.47 21.33
C ASP A 308 -29.11 8.69 20.18
N HIS A 309 -29.10 7.35 20.30
CA HIS A 309 -28.54 6.46 19.31
C HIS A 309 -29.17 6.63 17.91
N THR A 310 -30.43 7.05 17.84
CA THR A 310 -31.10 7.34 16.56
C THR A 310 -30.53 8.57 15.88
N THR A 311 -30.09 9.58 16.62
CA THR A 311 -29.38 10.76 16.09
C THR A 311 -28.05 10.35 15.48
N VAL A 312 -27.30 9.47 16.15
CA VAL A 312 -26.03 8.95 15.64
C VAL A 312 -26.25 8.09 14.39
N LEU A 313 -27.26 7.19 14.42
CA LEU A 313 -27.61 6.35 13.26
C LEU A 313 -28.00 7.20 12.03
N HIS A 314 -28.79 8.25 12.25
CA HIS A 314 -29.14 9.17 11.18
C HIS A 314 -27.90 9.87 10.57
N ALA A 315 -27.00 10.37 11.42
CA ALA A 315 -25.76 10.98 10.98
C ALA A 315 -24.89 10.00 10.16
N VAL A 316 -24.71 8.79 10.66
CA VAL A 316 -23.93 7.73 10.00
C VAL A 316 -24.49 7.41 8.61
N ARG A 317 -25.81 7.17 8.52
CA ARG A 317 -26.46 6.87 7.24
C ARG A 317 -26.39 8.01 6.25
N LYS A 318 -26.62 9.25 6.73
CA LYS A 318 -26.57 10.45 5.90
C LYS A 318 -25.18 10.65 5.28
N ILE A 319 -24.14 10.61 6.10
CA ILE A 319 -22.77 10.79 5.62
C ILE A 319 -22.34 9.64 4.70
N ALA A 320 -22.70 8.40 5.00
CA ALA A 320 -22.44 7.25 4.14
C ALA A 320 -23.07 7.42 2.74
N ASP A 321 -24.33 7.86 2.67
CA ASP A 321 -25.03 8.12 1.40
C ASP A 321 -24.42 9.32 0.64
N GLU A 322 -24.16 10.43 1.32
CA GLU A 322 -23.53 11.60 0.71
C GLU A 322 -22.11 11.30 0.20
N ARG A 323 -21.34 10.47 0.89
CA ARG A 323 -19.99 10.06 0.47
C ARG A 323 -19.98 9.43 -0.93
N THR A 324 -21.03 8.70 -1.29
CA THR A 324 -21.14 8.07 -2.62
C THR A 324 -21.49 9.04 -3.74
N LYS A 325 -22.03 10.22 -3.41
CA LYS A 325 -22.57 11.19 -4.35
C LYS A 325 -21.73 12.48 -4.46
N ASP A 326 -20.94 12.76 -3.45
CA ASP A 326 -20.14 13.99 -3.32
C ASP A 326 -18.65 13.63 -3.28
N ALA A 327 -17.95 13.88 -4.39
CA ALA A 327 -16.52 13.60 -4.53
C ALA A 327 -15.68 14.44 -3.56
N GLN A 328 -16.09 15.67 -3.24
CA GLN A 328 -15.38 16.52 -2.29
C GLN A 328 -15.48 15.98 -0.88
N LEU A 329 -16.68 15.57 -0.44
CA LEU A 329 -16.88 14.94 0.86
C LEU A 329 -16.08 13.63 0.97
N ASN A 330 -16.06 12.82 -0.09
CA ASN A 330 -15.27 11.58 -0.11
C ASN A 330 -13.78 11.87 0.06
N HIS A 331 -13.27 12.92 -0.58
CA HIS A 331 -11.87 13.34 -0.42
C HIS A 331 -11.59 13.84 1.01
N GLU A 332 -12.45 14.70 1.58
CA GLU A 332 -12.32 15.15 2.97
C GLU A 332 -12.29 14.01 3.97
N LEU A 333 -13.20 13.04 3.82
CA LEU A 333 -13.23 11.82 4.65
C LEU A 333 -11.97 10.99 4.50
N HIS A 334 -11.45 10.87 3.28
CA HIS A 334 -10.20 10.17 3.04
C HIS A 334 -9.01 10.84 3.76
N VAL A 335 -8.91 12.16 3.67
CA VAL A 335 -7.87 12.96 4.37
C VAL A 335 -7.99 12.77 5.89
N LEU A 336 -9.19 12.86 6.44
CA LEU A 336 -9.44 12.65 7.87
C LEU A 336 -9.07 11.22 8.30
N GLU A 337 -9.48 10.21 7.54
CA GLU A 337 -9.13 8.82 7.81
C GLU A 337 -7.61 8.59 7.79
N GLN A 338 -6.89 9.18 6.84
CA GLN A 338 -5.43 9.10 6.78
C GLN A 338 -4.78 9.79 7.99
N THR A 339 -5.25 10.97 8.36
CA THR A 339 -4.74 11.71 9.53
C THR A 339 -4.97 10.94 10.84
N LEU A 340 -6.09 10.24 10.97
CA LEU A 340 -6.44 9.44 12.16
C LEU A 340 -5.69 8.10 12.22
N LYS A 341 -5.32 7.56 11.09
CA LYS A 341 -4.59 6.27 11.00
C LYS A 341 -3.07 6.43 11.13
N GLY A 342 -2.56 7.65 11.06
CA GLY A 342 -1.13 8.00 11.21
C GLY A 342 -0.35 7.73 9.96
#